data_a346bd480b3d0e20c1ed2710dfaeb9b8
#
_entry.id   a346bd480b3d0e20c1ed2710dfaeb9b8
#
_cell.length_a   1.000
_cell.length_b   1.000
_cell.length_c   1.000
_cell.angle_alpha   90.00
_cell.angle_beta   90.00
_cell.angle_gamma   90.00
#
_symmetry.space_group_name_H-M   'P 1'
#
loop_
_entity.id
_entity.type
_entity.pdbx_description
1 polymer ?
#
loop_
_entity_poly.entity_id
_entity_poly.type
_entity_poly.pdbx_seq_one_letter_code
_entity_poly.pdbx_strand_id
1 'polypeptide(L)'
;LAERADLQALNSLRLRASATLLRTPDTQAALRDVLDEAHLLQLPVVVLGEGSNIVLAGNLNALVLRYRGLGREVISEGRDHIGLRVAAGENWHALTVWALGQGFYGLENLALIPGTVGAAPIQNIGAYGVELSDFIDCVEVMDIDSGTTHRLSAAACAFGYRDSIFKGQLRDLCVITAVEMTLRRSEQPNLSYAALADYVKTEGHEITAAEVHRAVVELRRARLPDPALTPNVGSFFKN
;
A
#
# COMPACT_ATOMS: atom_id res chain seq x y z
N LEU A 1 -26.53 -14.44 -19.80
CA LEU A 1 -25.72 -13.31 -19.33
C LEU A 1 -24.75 -13.86 -18.29
N ALA A 2 -23.45 -13.67 -18.48
CA ALA A 2 -22.47 -14.05 -17.46
C ALA A 2 -22.76 -13.28 -16.17
N GLU A 3 -22.64 -13.97 -15.02
CA GLU A 3 -22.85 -13.34 -13.72
C GLU A 3 -21.73 -12.32 -13.47
N ARG A 4 -22.09 -11.10 -13.08
CA ARG A 4 -21.13 -10.04 -12.76
C ARG A 4 -20.48 -10.33 -11.41
N ALA A 5 -19.21 -10.01 -11.29
CA ALA A 5 -18.48 -10.18 -10.03
C ALA A 5 -18.91 -9.14 -9.00
N ASP A 6 -19.30 -9.58 -7.80
CA ASP A 6 -19.65 -8.70 -6.69
C ASP A 6 -18.38 -8.05 -6.09
N LEU A 7 -18.42 -6.73 -5.89
CA LEU A 7 -17.34 -5.93 -5.30
C LEU A 7 -17.68 -5.40 -3.91
N GLN A 8 -18.83 -5.70 -3.34
CA GLN A 8 -19.27 -5.13 -2.06
C GLN A 8 -18.32 -5.47 -0.91
N ALA A 9 -17.85 -6.71 -0.86
CA ALA A 9 -16.88 -7.14 0.16
C ALA A 9 -15.44 -6.66 -0.13
N LEU A 10 -15.18 -6.07 -1.30
CA LEU A 10 -13.86 -5.66 -1.77
C LEU A 10 -13.61 -4.15 -1.65
N ASN A 11 -14.46 -3.44 -0.92
CA ASN A 11 -14.24 -2.04 -0.56
C ASN A 11 -14.64 -1.78 0.90
N SER A 12 -13.87 -0.94 1.58
CA SER A 12 -14.04 -0.68 3.02
C SER A 12 -15.32 0.10 3.36
N LEU A 13 -15.92 0.79 2.40
CA LEU A 13 -17.25 1.41 2.53
C LEU A 13 -18.40 0.41 2.35
N ARG A 14 -18.12 -0.83 1.91
CA ARG A 14 -19.11 -1.86 1.60
C ARG A 14 -20.21 -1.38 0.65
N LEU A 15 -19.86 -0.47 -0.26
CA LEU A 15 -20.77 0.00 -1.29
C LEU A 15 -21.09 -1.16 -2.25
N ARG A 16 -22.36 -1.26 -2.58
CA ARG A 16 -22.83 -2.25 -3.57
C ARG A 16 -22.35 -1.83 -4.96
N ALA A 17 -21.53 -2.65 -5.55
CA ALA A 17 -21.05 -2.51 -6.92
C ALA A 17 -20.70 -3.88 -7.49
N SER A 18 -20.69 -3.99 -8.80
CA SER A 18 -20.25 -5.19 -9.51
C SER A 18 -19.32 -4.83 -10.66
N ALA A 19 -18.46 -5.75 -11.05
CA ALA A 19 -17.63 -5.63 -12.25
C ALA A 19 -18.05 -6.65 -13.32
N THR A 20 -17.68 -6.40 -14.56
CA THR A 20 -17.86 -7.40 -15.64
C THR A 20 -17.05 -8.65 -15.33
N LEU A 21 -15.81 -8.49 -14.92
CA LEU A 21 -14.92 -9.57 -14.49
C LEU A 21 -14.12 -9.15 -13.25
N LEU A 22 -13.73 -10.13 -12.44
CA LEU A 22 -12.77 -9.99 -11.35
C LEU A 22 -11.68 -11.05 -11.54
N ARG A 23 -10.43 -10.62 -11.47
CA ARG A 23 -9.26 -11.51 -11.52
C ARG A 23 -8.29 -11.18 -10.38
N THR A 24 -7.70 -12.24 -9.84
CA THR A 24 -6.82 -12.15 -8.67
C THR A 24 -5.49 -12.88 -8.92
N PRO A 25 -4.67 -12.43 -9.91
CA PRO A 25 -3.38 -13.06 -10.18
C PRO A 25 -2.43 -12.90 -9.01
N ASP A 26 -1.62 -13.92 -8.73
CA ASP A 26 -0.64 -13.98 -7.65
C ASP A 26 0.81 -14.06 -8.15
N THR A 27 1.00 -14.18 -9.46
CA THR A 27 2.30 -14.16 -10.13
C THR A 27 2.33 -13.14 -11.26
N GLN A 28 3.51 -12.70 -11.67
CA GLN A 28 3.65 -11.81 -12.84
C GLN A 28 3.23 -12.50 -14.15
N ALA A 29 3.42 -13.81 -14.25
CA ALA A 29 2.96 -14.57 -15.43
C ALA A 29 1.42 -14.57 -15.49
N ALA A 30 0.75 -14.94 -14.40
CA ALA A 30 -0.72 -14.89 -14.33
C ALA A 30 -1.26 -13.45 -14.50
N LEU A 31 -0.51 -12.43 -14.06
CA LEU A 31 -0.87 -11.05 -14.30
C LEU A 31 -0.88 -10.71 -15.80
N ARG A 32 0.14 -11.13 -16.55
CA ARG A 32 0.16 -10.95 -18.03
C ARG A 32 -1.02 -11.63 -18.69
N ASP A 33 -1.30 -12.90 -18.33
CA ASP A 33 -2.45 -13.63 -18.88
C ASP A 33 -3.78 -12.89 -18.65
N VAL A 34 -3.93 -12.24 -17.48
CA VAL A 34 -5.11 -11.42 -17.16
C VAL A 34 -5.17 -10.13 -17.98
N LEU A 35 -4.03 -9.48 -18.22
CA LEU A 35 -3.98 -8.30 -19.08
C LEU A 35 -4.29 -8.64 -20.53
N ASP A 36 -3.79 -9.77 -21.04
CA ASP A 36 -4.11 -10.29 -22.38
C ASP A 36 -5.61 -10.64 -22.49
N GLU A 37 -6.22 -11.25 -21.44
CA GLU A 37 -7.67 -11.48 -21.38
C GLU A 37 -8.45 -10.16 -21.47
N ALA A 38 -8.04 -9.13 -20.72
CA ALA A 38 -8.71 -7.82 -20.75
C ALA A 38 -8.65 -7.20 -22.14
N HIS A 39 -7.48 -7.29 -22.78
CA HIS A 39 -7.25 -6.79 -24.14
C HIS A 39 -8.13 -7.52 -25.16
N LEU A 40 -8.15 -8.86 -25.14
CA LEU A 40 -8.97 -9.68 -26.01
C LEU A 40 -10.47 -9.36 -25.88
N LEU A 41 -10.92 -9.09 -24.66
CA LEU A 41 -12.32 -8.76 -24.36
C LEU A 41 -12.63 -7.27 -24.52
N GLN A 42 -11.65 -6.45 -24.85
CA GLN A 42 -11.76 -4.99 -24.96
C GLN A 42 -12.34 -4.34 -23.69
N LEU A 43 -11.98 -4.86 -22.53
CA LEU A 43 -12.40 -4.34 -21.24
C LEU A 43 -11.32 -3.43 -20.65
N PRO A 44 -11.66 -2.24 -20.15
CA PRO A 44 -10.73 -1.45 -19.36
C PRO A 44 -10.35 -2.22 -18.08
N VAL A 45 -9.10 -2.06 -17.66
CA VAL A 45 -8.59 -2.65 -16.42
C VAL A 45 -8.72 -1.63 -15.28
N VAL A 46 -9.29 -2.05 -14.16
CA VAL A 46 -9.34 -1.28 -12.92
C VAL A 46 -8.55 -2.02 -11.86
N VAL A 47 -7.40 -1.49 -11.48
CA VAL A 47 -6.55 -2.08 -10.43
C VAL A 47 -7.12 -1.76 -9.06
N LEU A 48 -7.36 -2.80 -8.25
CA LEU A 48 -7.93 -2.69 -6.93
C LEU A 48 -7.05 -3.37 -5.89
N GLY A 49 -6.60 -2.63 -4.89
CA GLY A 49 -5.97 -3.18 -3.69
C GLY A 49 -7.01 -3.78 -2.72
N GLU A 50 -7.00 -3.33 -1.46
CA GLU A 50 -8.02 -3.70 -0.47
C GLU A 50 -9.28 -2.81 -0.50
N GLY A 51 -9.35 -1.86 -1.45
CA GLY A 51 -10.50 -0.97 -1.59
C GLY A 51 -10.70 0.01 -0.42
N SER A 52 -9.62 0.32 0.31
CA SER A 52 -9.66 1.19 1.50
C SER A 52 -9.56 2.69 1.19
N ASN A 53 -9.25 3.05 -0.06
CA ASN A 53 -9.08 4.44 -0.51
C ASN A 53 -9.82 4.72 -1.82
N ILE A 54 -10.97 4.10 -2.00
CA ILE A 54 -11.81 4.28 -3.19
C ILE A 54 -13.28 4.44 -2.82
N VAL A 55 -14.03 5.07 -3.71
CA VAL A 55 -15.49 5.14 -3.67
C VAL A 55 -16.03 4.52 -4.95
N LEU A 56 -16.70 3.36 -4.85
CA LEU A 56 -17.36 2.72 -5.96
C LEU A 56 -18.74 3.37 -6.16
N ALA A 57 -18.85 4.28 -7.11
CA ALA A 57 -20.09 5.02 -7.37
C ALA A 57 -21.15 4.20 -8.12
N GLY A 58 -20.85 2.99 -8.55
CA GLY A 58 -21.75 2.11 -9.27
C GLY A 58 -21.04 0.89 -9.86
N ASN A 59 -21.75 0.20 -10.74
CA ASN A 59 -21.21 -0.97 -11.43
C ASN A 59 -20.16 -0.59 -12.47
N LEU A 60 -19.09 -1.38 -12.56
CA LEU A 60 -17.97 -1.17 -13.47
C LEU A 60 -18.10 -2.06 -14.71
N ASN A 61 -18.17 -1.47 -15.89
CA ASN A 61 -18.00 -2.23 -17.14
C ASN A 61 -16.50 -2.41 -17.44
N ALA A 62 -15.82 -3.20 -16.60
CA ALA A 62 -14.37 -3.34 -16.58
C ALA A 62 -13.99 -4.74 -16.07
N LEU A 63 -12.73 -5.12 -16.32
CA LEU A 63 -12.04 -6.17 -15.59
C LEU A 63 -11.40 -5.51 -14.34
N VAL A 64 -11.89 -5.89 -13.16
CA VAL A 64 -11.25 -5.51 -11.89
C VAL A 64 -10.12 -6.50 -11.60
N LEU A 65 -8.92 -5.96 -11.45
CA LEU A 65 -7.70 -6.72 -11.21
C LEU A 65 -7.21 -6.47 -9.78
N ARG A 66 -7.05 -7.55 -9.01
CA ARG A 66 -6.44 -7.53 -7.67
C ARG A 66 -5.16 -8.35 -7.68
N TYR A 67 -4.01 -7.71 -7.81
CA TYR A 67 -2.74 -8.42 -7.74
C TYR A 67 -2.46 -8.90 -6.32
N ARG A 68 -2.19 -10.21 -6.17
CA ARG A 68 -2.04 -10.89 -4.87
C ARG A 68 -0.67 -11.54 -4.69
N GLY A 69 0.32 -11.19 -5.53
CA GLY A 69 1.68 -11.67 -5.37
C GLY A 69 2.23 -11.35 -3.99
N LEU A 70 2.76 -12.36 -3.29
CA LEU A 70 3.32 -12.26 -1.94
C LEU A 70 4.82 -12.53 -1.98
N GLY A 71 5.53 -11.99 -1.01
CA GLY A 71 6.95 -12.23 -0.79
C GLY A 71 7.66 -11.01 -0.22
N ARG A 72 8.63 -11.28 0.65
CA ARG A 72 9.50 -10.30 1.31
C ARG A 72 10.91 -10.82 1.18
N GLU A 73 11.73 -10.11 0.42
CA GLU A 73 13.08 -10.52 0.08
C GLU A 73 14.06 -9.46 0.57
N VAL A 74 15.11 -9.89 1.24
CA VAL A 74 16.28 -9.04 1.53
C VAL A 74 17.15 -9.02 0.29
N ILE A 75 17.26 -7.86 -0.36
CA ILE A 75 18.01 -7.69 -1.61
C ILE A 75 19.39 -7.06 -1.40
N SER A 76 19.62 -6.43 -0.27
CA SER A 76 20.93 -5.91 0.12
C SER A 76 21.07 -5.85 1.64
N GLU A 77 22.29 -6.10 2.13
CA GLU A 77 22.61 -6.00 3.55
C GLU A 77 23.83 -5.09 3.75
N GLY A 78 23.61 -4.01 4.51
CA GLY A 78 24.65 -3.11 4.98
C GLY A 78 24.80 -3.17 6.50
N ARG A 79 25.79 -2.44 7.02
CA ARG A 79 26.01 -2.33 8.45
C ARG A 79 24.82 -1.63 9.14
N ASP A 80 24.34 -0.54 8.57
CA ASP A 80 23.35 0.34 9.18
C ASP A 80 21.97 0.29 8.48
N HIS A 81 21.90 -0.35 7.30
CA HIS A 81 20.71 -0.40 6.46
C HIS A 81 20.48 -1.79 5.89
N ILE A 82 19.24 -2.06 5.55
CA ILE A 82 18.77 -3.27 4.90
C ILE A 82 17.87 -2.89 3.71
N GLY A 83 18.17 -3.41 2.53
CA GLY A 83 17.32 -3.26 1.36
C GLY A 83 16.33 -4.41 1.26
N LEU A 84 15.07 -4.09 1.11
CA LEU A 84 13.98 -5.05 0.99
C LEU A 84 13.28 -4.89 -0.35
N ARG A 85 12.94 -6.01 -0.99
CA ARG A 85 11.95 -6.07 -2.07
C ARG A 85 10.70 -6.76 -1.53
N VAL A 86 9.57 -6.05 -1.59
CA VAL A 86 8.30 -6.53 -1.05
C VAL A 86 7.27 -6.59 -2.18
N ALA A 87 6.64 -7.75 -2.36
CA ALA A 87 5.62 -7.95 -3.38
C ALA A 87 4.36 -7.11 -3.08
N ALA A 88 3.73 -6.62 -4.13
CA ALA A 88 2.66 -5.62 -4.03
C ALA A 88 1.38 -6.13 -3.36
N GLY A 89 1.11 -7.45 -3.36
CA GLY A 89 -0.04 -8.05 -2.68
C GLY A 89 0.11 -8.19 -1.18
N GLU A 90 1.30 -7.95 -0.60
CA GLU A 90 1.51 -8.00 0.85
C GLU A 90 0.63 -6.97 1.57
N ASN A 91 0.11 -7.33 2.73
CA ASN A 91 -0.62 -6.39 3.57
C ASN A 91 0.35 -5.39 4.21
N TRP A 92 0.05 -4.09 4.11
CA TRP A 92 0.92 -3.04 4.59
C TRP A 92 1.19 -3.13 6.10
N HIS A 93 0.16 -3.29 6.92
CA HIS A 93 0.34 -3.38 8.37
C HIS A 93 1.11 -4.65 8.77
N ALA A 94 0.83 -5.77 8.15
CA ALA A 94 1.58 -7.00 8.38
C ALA A 94 3.07 -6.85 8.01
N LEU A 95 3.40 -6.04 6.99
CA LEU A 95 4.78 -5.68 6.67
C LEU A 95 5.42 -4.87 7.81
N THR A 96 4.74 -3.85 8.37
CA THR A 96 5.30 -3.03 9.46
C THR A 96 5.59 -3.86 10.71
N VAL A 97 4.69 -4.79 11.07
CA VAL A 97 4.87 -5.71 12.20
C VAL A 97 6.04 -6.66 11.93
N TRP A 98 6.11 -7.25 10.73
CA TRP A 98 7.17 -8.16 10.37
C TRP A 98 8.54 -7.46 10.37
N ALA A 99 8.66 -6.28 9.76
CA ALA A 99 9.91 -5.53 9.70
C ALA A 99 10.43 -5.21 11.11
N LEU A 100 9.56 -4.73 12.00
CA LEU A 100 9.91 -4.48 13.40
C LEU A 100 10.39 -5.76 14.10
N GLY A 101 9.73 -6.89 13.87
CA GLY A 101 10.11 -8.19 14.44
C GLY A 101 11.44 -8.73 13.92
N GLN A 102 11.90 -8.26 12.75
CA GLN A 102 13.22 -8.57 12.18
C GLN A 102 14.32 -7.60 12.62
N GLY A 103 13.99 -6.55 13.40
CA GLY A 103 14.92 -5.48 13.73
C GLY A 103 15.20 -4.54 12.54
N PHE A 104 14.22 -4.37 11.64
CA PHE A 104 14.26 -3.44 10.52
C PHE A 104 13.35 -2.25 10.82
N TYR A 105 13.91 -1.06 10.95
CA TYR A 105 13.26 0.11 11.52
C TYR A 105 12.99 1.19 10.50
N GLY A 106 11.93 1.98 10.73
CA GLY A 106 11.51 3.14 9.95
C GLY A 106 10.03 3.16 9.63
N LEU A 107 9.34 2.00 9.61
CA LEU A 107 7.93 1.92 9.23
C LEU A 107 6.94 2.06 10.40
N GLU A 108 7.41 2.30 11.62
CA GLU A 108 6.64 2.30 12.87
C GLU A 108 5.48 3.30 12.82
N ASN A 109 5.77 4.53 12.35
CA ASN A 109 4.80 5.62 12.23
C ASN A 109 3.70 5.34 11.20
N LEU A 110 3.95 4.43 10.27
CA LEU A 110 3.03 4.04 9.20
C LEU A 110 2.20 2.78 9.56
N ALA A 111 2.24 2.37 10.82
CA ALA A 111 1.49 1.21 11.31
C ALA A 111 -0.03 1.39 11.14
N LEU A 112 -0.75 0.29 10.95
CA LEU A 112 -2.21 0.22 10.83
C LEU A 112 -2.81 1.08 9.70
N ILE A 113 -2.01 1.52 8.72
CA ILE A 113 -2.57 2.06 7.47
C ILE A 113 -3.16 0.89 6.69
N PRO A 114 -4.46 0.94 6.31
CA PRO A 114 -5.09 -0.15 5.58
C PRO A 114 -4.61 -0.18 4.12
N GLY A 115 -4.58 -1.37 3.52
CA GLY A 115 -4.22 -1.56 2.13
C GLY A 115 -3.04 -2.49 1.92
N THR A 116 -2.62 -2.61 0.66
CA THR A 116 -1.48 -3.42 0.24
C THR A 116 -0.23 -2.59 0.02
N VAL A 117 0.92 -3.24 0.00
CA VAL A 117 2.22 -2.64 -0.33
C VAL A 117 2.18 -1.96 -1.70
N GLY A 118 1.54 -2.57 -2.71
CA GLY A 118 1.42 -1.98 -4.04
C GLY A 118 0.47 -0.77 -4.12
N ALA A 119 -0.46 -0.63 -3.17
CA ALA A 119 -1.32 0.55 -3.10
C ALA A 119 -0.64 1.73 -2.38
N ALA A 120 0.37 1.46 -1.57
CA ALA A 120 1.03 2.46 -0.74
C ALA A 120 1.71 3.60 -1.53
N PRO A 121 2.44 3.34 -2.65
CA PRO A 121 3.06 4.37 -3.48
C PRO A 121 2.06 5.28 -4.21
N ILE A 122 0.84 4.79 -4.49
CA ILE A 122 -0.14 5.53 -5.31
C ILE A 122 -0.36 6.95 -4.76
N GLN A 123 -0.53 7.08 -3.47
CA GLN A 123 -0.74 8.37 -2.80
C GLN A 123 0.36 8.69 -1.79
N ASN A 124 1.54 8.08 -1.92
CA ASN A 124 2.62 8.29 -0.96
C ASN A 124 2.08 8.26 0.47
N ILE A 125 1.64 7.08 0.94
CA ILE A 125 1.01 6.98 2.26
C ILE A 125 1.91 7.64 3.32
N GLY A 126 1.29 8.35 4.25
CA GLY A 126 2.01 9.04 5.32
C GLY A 126 1.16 9.20 6.56
N ALA A 127 1.79 9.12 7.70
CA ALA A 127 1.17 9.31 9.01
C ALA A 127 2.22 9.68 10.05
N TYR A 128 1.83 10.44 11.04
CA TYR A 128 2.64 10.76 12.23
C TYR A 128 4.06 11.26 11.92
N GLY A 129 4.17 12.17 10.91
CA GLY A 129 5.43 12.82 10.55
C GLY A 129 6.36 12.01 9.65
N VAL A 130 5.88 10.91 9.06
CA VAL A 130 6.65 10.04 8.15
C VAL A 130 5.84 9.79 6.89
N GLU A 131 6.48 9.77 5.74
CA GLU A 131 5.93 9.38 4.45
C GLU A 131 6.64 8.16 3.87
N LEU A 132 5.96 7.41 3.02
CA LEU A 132 6.53 6.22 2.39
C LEU A 132 7.74 6.55 1.52
N SER A 133 7.73 7.70 0.85
CA SER A 133 8.84 8.21 0.05
C SER A 133 10.17 8.34 0.80
N ASP A 134 10.14 8.41 2.13
CA ASP A 134 11.35 8.46 2.97
C ASP A 134 12.16 7.15 2.90
N PHE A 135 11.56 6.07 2.42
CA PHE A 135 12.14 4.73 2.41
C PHE A 135 12.24 4.11 1.02
N ILE A 136 11.47 4.56 0.03
CA ILE A 136 11.40 3.93 -1.29
C ILE A 136 12.69 4.19 -2.09
N ASP A 137 13.25 3.10 -2.62
CA ASP A 137 14.32 3.14 -3.62
C ASP A 137 13.76 2.99 -5.03
N CYS A 138 12.82 2.04 -5.21
CA CYS A 138 12.29 1.67 -6.50
C CYS A 138 10.85 1.13 -6.38
N VAL A 139 10.04 1.40 -7.40
CA VAL A 139 8.72 0.78 -7.60
C VAL A 139 8.76 -0.02 -8.90
N GLU A 140 8.48 -1.31 -8.81
CA GLU A 140 8.34 -2.19 -9.96
C GLU A 140 6.89 -2.17 -10.45
N VAL A 141 6.72 -1.93 -11.74
CA VAL A 141 5.41 -1.84 -12.39
C VAL A 141 5.35 -2.71 -13.63
N MET A 142 4.17 -3.26 -13.92
CA MET A 142 3.86 -3.88 -15.21
C MET A 142 2.93 -2.95 -15.98
N ASP A 143 3.34 -2.56 -17.17
CA ASP A 143 2.53 -1.76 -18.10
C ASP A 143 1.30 -2.58 -18.54
N ILE A 144 0.12 -1.97 -18.51
CA ILE A 144 -1.16 -2.67 -18.76
C ILE A 144 -1.29 -3.07 -20.23
N ASP A 145 -0.82 -2.23 -21.16
CA ASP A 145 -1.00 -2.47 -22.58
C ASP A 145 0.03 -3.47 -23.12
N SER A 146 1.30 -3.36 -22.71
CA SER A 146 2.38 -4.19 -23.25
C SER A 146 2.73 -5.41 -22.40
N GLY A 147 2.28 -5.47 -21.15
CA GLY A 147 2.69 -6.50 -20.18
C GLY A 147 4.17 -6.45 -19.81
N THR A 148 4.91 -5.39 -20.21
CA THR A 148 6.32 -5.24 -19.87
C THR A 148 6.52 -4.73 -18.46
N THR A 149 7.57 -5.22 -17.79
CA THR A 149 7.91 -4.79 -16.43
C THR A 149 8.96 -3.69 -16.48
N HIS A 150 8.75 -2.63 -15.72
CA HIS A 150 9.66 -1.51 -15.55
C HIS A 150 9.98 -1.27 -14.08
N ARG A 151 11.16 -0.70 -13.83
CA ARG A 151 11.60 -0.29 -12.50
C ARG A 151 11.73 1.23 -12.48
N LEU A 152 10.95 1.88 -11.64
CA LEU A 152 10.93 3.33 -11.47
C LEU A 152 11.67 3.70 -10.18
N SER A 153 12.73 4.50 -10.29
CA SER A 153 13.41 5.03 -9.09
C SER A 153 12.46 5.91 -8.27
N ALA A 154 12.76 6.15 -7.00
CA ALA A 154 11.99 7.07 -6.16
C ALA A 154 11.82 8.45 -6.81
N ALA A 155 12.88 8.97 -7.45
CA ALA A 155 12.82 10.24 -8.17
C ALA A 155 11.85 10.21 -9.36
N ALA A 156 11.82 9.09 -10.11
CA ALA A 156 10.89 8.92 -11.24
C ALA A 156 9.42 8.79 -10.78
N CYS A 157 9.19 8.33 -9.54
CA CYS A 157 7.85 8.24 -8.97
C CYS A 157 7.24 9.61 -8.63
N ALA A 158 8.02 10.71 -8.64
CA ALA A 158 7.58 12.08 -8.42
C ALA A 158 6.68 12.21 -7.17
N PHE A 159 7.10 11.61 -6.05
CA PHE A 159 6.34 11.63 -4.80
C PHE A 159 6.15 13.05 -4.28
N GLY A 160 4.95 13.34 -3.83
CA GLY A 160 4.56 14.56 -3.14
C GLY A 160 3.58 14.26 -2.01
N TYR A 161 3.13 15.31 -1.32
CA TYR A 161 2.15 15.13 -0.25
C TYR A 161 0.84 14.55 -0.77
N ARG A 162 0.57 13.30 -0.42
CA ARG A 162 -0.60 12.51 -0.92
C ARG A 162 -0.65 12.42 -2.43
N ASP A 163 0.51 12.39 -3.09
CA ASP A 163 0.61 12.41 -4.55
C ASP A 163 1.80 11.60 -5.07
N SER A 164 1.70 11.18 -6.34
CA SER A 164 2.75 10.49 -7.08
C SER A 164 2.44 10.48 -8.58
N ILE A 165 3.38 10.02 -9.40
CA ILE A 165 3.18 9.80 -10.84
C ILE A 165 2.00 8.84 -11.12
N PHE A 166 1.71 7.92 -10.20
CA PHE A 166 0.62 6.93 -10.33
C PHE A 166 -0.78 7.54 -10.19
N LYS A 167 -0.91 8.76 -9.68
CA LYS A 167 -2.16 9.56 -9.70
C LYS A 167 -2.23 10.51 -10.89
N GLY A 168 -1.12 10.71 -11.57
CA GLY A 168 -0.94 11.60 -12.73
C GLY A 168 -0.69 10.83 -14.01
N GLN A 169 0.54 10.91 -14.51
CA GLN A 169 0.93 10.42 -15.84
C GLN A 169 0.79 8.90 -16.02
N LEU A 170 0.99 8.11 -14.96
CA LEU A 170 0.84 6.64 -14.97
C LEU A 170 -0.50 6.15 -14.40
N ARG A 171 -1.44 7.07 -14.21
CA ARG A 171 -2.75 6.68 -13.73
C ARG A 171 -3.45 5.73 -14.72
N ASP A 172 -3.91 4.60 -14.18
CA ASP A 172 -4.62 3.54 -14.92
C ASP A 172 -3.80 2.92 -16.07
N LEU A 173 -2.48 3.15 -16.13
CA LEU A 173 -1.58 2.62 -17.17
C LEU A 173 -0.68 1.49 -16.69
N CYS A 174 -0.56 1.26 -15.40
CA CYS A 174 0.30 0.20 -14.87
C CYS A 174 -0.25 -0.46 -13.60
N VAL A 175 0.25 -1.67 -13.34
CA VAL A 175 0.05 -2.42 -12.11
C VAL A 175 1.35 -2.45 -11.34
N ILE A 176 1.36 -1.97 -10.10
CA ILE A 176 2.52 -2.11 -9.21
C ILE A 176 2.64 -3.58 -8.81
N THR A 177 3.81 -4.18 -9.01
CA THR A 177 4.09 -5.60 -8.73
C THR A 177 5.00 -5.81 -7.52
N ALA A 178 5.89 -4.86 -7.24
CA ALA A 178 6.73 -4.86 -6.04
C ALA A 178 7.18 -3.43 -5.67
N VAL A 179 7.61 -3.27 -4.43
CA VAL A 179 8.23 -2.05 -3.90
C VAL A 179 9.57 -2.42 -3.28
N GLU A 180 10.63 -1.71 -3.66
CA GLU A 180 11.93 -1.82 -3.01
C GLU A 180 12.12 -0.63 -2.08
N MET A 181 12.63 -0.92 -0.89
CA MET A 181 12.80 0.09 0.16
C MET A 181 14.04 -0.19 1.00
N THR A 182 14.65 0.85 1.50
CA THR A 182 15.76 0.78 2.45
C THR A 182 15.28 1.14 3.85
N LEU A 183 15.49 0.22 4.80
CA LEU A 183 15.17 0.39 6.21
C LEU A 183 16.45 0.42 7.05
N ARG A 184 16.36 0.93 8.28
CA ARG A 184 17.49 1.00 9.22
C ARG A 184 17.63 -0.28 10.03
N ARG A 185 18.85 -0.58 10.48
CA ARG A 185 19.17 -1.65 11.44
C ARG A 185 19.28 -1.14 12.89
N SER A 186 19.18 0.17 13.10
CA SER A 186 19.18 0.78 14.42
C SER A 186 17.88 1.54 14.66
N GLU A 187 17.41 1.51 15.90
CA GLU A 187 16.24 2.27 16.31
C GLU A 187 16.50 3.78 16.26
N GLN A 188 15.65 4.50 15.58
CA GLN A 188 15.62 5.97 15.53
C GLN A 188 14.17 6.43 15.48
N PRO A 189 13.45 6.35 16.60
CA PRO A 189 12.03 6.68 16.67
C PRO A 189 11.75 8.10 16.19
N ASN A 190 10.81 8.28 15.26
CA ASN A 190 10.41 9.61 14.80
C ASN A 190 9.21 10.11 15.64
N LEU A 191 9.46 11.14 16.46
CA LEU A 191 8.50 11.79 17.32
C LEU A 191 8.16 13.22 16.88
N SER A 192 8.41 13.57 15.63
CA SER A 192 8.15 14.92 15.09
C SER A 192 6.67 15.30 15.12
N TYR A 193 5.76 14.32 15.15
CA TYR A 193 4.32 14.57 15.26
C TYR A 193 3.92 14.76 16.72
N ALA A 194 3.50 15.97 17.10
CA ALA A 194 3.25 16.39 18.48
C ALA A 194 2.33 15.43 19.26
N ALA A 195 1.19 15.03 18.69
CA ALA A 195 0.25 14.14 19.38
C ALA A 195 0.82 12.74 19.64
N LEU A 196 1.76 12.25 18.82
CA LEU A 196 2.48 11.00 19.06
C LEU A 196 3.52 11.21 20.17
N ALA A 197 4.29 12.27 20.09
CA ALA A 197 5.27 12.62 21.12
C ALA A 197 4.62 12.76 22.51
N ASP A 198 3.46 13.42 22.58
CA ASP A 198 2.72 13.58 23.83
C ASP A 198 2.17 12.25 24.36
N TYR A 199 1.77 11.33 23.46
CA TYR A 199 1.21 10.03 23.83
C TYR A 199 2.29 9.08 24.39
N VAL A 200 3.50 9.07 23.80
CA VAL A 200 4.61 8.18 24.23
C VAL A 200 5.49 8.76 25.31
N LYS A 201 5.20 9.99 25.80
CA LYS A 201 5.97 10.58 26.92
C LYS A 201 5.97 9.64 28.10
N THR A 202 7.14 9.07 28.37
CA THR A 202 7.41 8.25 29.55
C THR A 202 8.51 8.90 30.36
N GLU A 203 8.37 8.93 31.69
CA GLU A 203 9.43 9.41 32.56
C GLU A 203 10.53 8.35 32.65
N GLY A 204 11.74 8.66 32.22
CA GLY A 204 12.95 7.99 32.64
C GLY A 204 13.55 6.91 31.76
N HIS A 205 13.05 6.64 30.54
CA HIS A 205 13.74 5.74 29.59
C HIS A 205 13.69 6.26 28.15
N GLU A 206 14.55 5.71 27.32
CA GLU A 206 14.61 5.99 25.88
C GLU A 206 13.48 5.26 25.17
N ILE A 207 12.72 5.99 24.31
CA ILE A 207 11.54 5.44 23.60
C ILE A 207 12.02 4.51 22.49
N THR A 208 11.47 3.31 22.45
CA THR A 208 11.77 2.29 21.45
C THR A 208 10.86 2.39 20.21
N ALA A 209 11.31 1.83 19.10
CA ALA A 209 10.52 1.69 17.88
C ALA A 209 9.23 0.87 18.12
N ALA A 210 9.29 -0.14 18.98
CA ALA A 210 8.13 -0.96 19.36
C ALA A 210 7.06 -0.14 20.12
N GLU A 211 7.48 0.78 20.98
CA GLU A 211 6.56 1.68 21.69
C GLU A 211 5.91 2.67 20.72
N VAL A 212 6.66 3.22 19.78
CA VAL A 212 6.10 4.08 18.71
C VAL A 212 5.07 3.31 17.89
N HIS A 213 5.40 2.11 17.42
CA HIS A 213 4.47 1.27 16.65
C HIS A 213 3.18 1.00 17.42
N ARG A 214 3.27 0.62 18.70
CA ARG A 214 2.12 0.38 19.57
C ARG A 214 1.28 1.65 19.74
N ALA A 215 1.91 2.77 20.07
CA ALA A 215 1.24 4.06 20.25
C ALA A 215 0.49 4.50 18.99
N VAL A 216 1.09 4.35 17.82
CA VAL A 216 0.43 4.64 16.53
C VAL A 216 -0.80 3.76 16.33
N VAL A 217 -0.70 2.45 16.61
CA VAL A 217 -1.85 1.53 16.51
C VAL A 217 -2.98 1.95 17.45
N GLU A 218 -2.68 2.30 18.70
CA GLU A 218 -3.65 2.72 19.70
C GLU A 218 -4.31 4.06 19.34
N LEU A 219 -3.51 5.06 18.95
CA LEU A 219 -4.03 6.36 18.49
C LEU A 219 -4.94 6.23 17.26
N ARG A 220 -4.59 5.35 16.32
CA ARG A 220 -5.43 5.11 15.14
C ARG A 220 -6.72 4.40 15.50
N ARG A 221 -6.68 3.37 16.34
CA ARG A 221 -7.89 2.67 16.81
C ARG A 221 -8.83 3.58 17.60
N ALA A 222 -8.28 4.52 18.38
CA ALA A 222 -9.09 5.49 19.13
C ALA A 222 -9.80 6.51 18.22
N ARG A 223 -9.23 6.81 17.03
CA ARG A 223 -9.75 7.85 16.12
C ARG A 223 -10.54 7.32 14.93
N LEU A 224 -10.22 6.12 14.47
CA LEU A 224 -10.77 5.52 13.26
C LEU A 224 -11.44 4.19 13.60
N PRO A 225 -12.74 4.04 13.34
CA PRO A 225 -13.40 2.76 13.50
C PRO A 225 -12.75 1.69 12.63
N ASP A 226 -12.77 0.44 13.08
CA ASP A 226 -12.35 -0.69 12.26
C ASP A 226 -13.30 -0.83 11.06
N PRO A 227 -12.81 -0.75 9.81
CA PRO A 227 -13.65 -0.88 8.62
C PRO A 227 -14.37 -2.24 8.52
N ALA A 228 -13.86 -3.27 9.19
CA ALA A 228 -14.51 -4.57 9.26
C ALA A 228 -15.81 -4.52 10.09
N LEU A 229 -15.88 -3.63 11.08
CA LEU A 229 -17.04 -3.43 11.96
C LEU A 229 -17.93 -2.27 11.47
N THR A 230 -17.31 -1.15 11.12
CA THR A 230 -18.01 0.06 10.67
C THR A 230 -17.42 0.51 9.35
N PRO A 231 -18.14 0.36 8.22
CA PRO A 231 -17.66 0.77 6.90
C PRO A 231 -17.19 2.22 6.87
N ASN A 232 -15.95 2.45 6.46
CA ASN A 232 -15.36 3.77 6.35
C ASN A 232 -14.13 3.77 5.43
N VAL A 233 -13.63 4.95 5.07
CA VAL A 233 -12.39 5.16 4.29
C VAL A 233 -11.34 5.93 5.07
N GLY A 234 -11.48 6.02 6.37
CA GLY A 234 -10.57 6.76 7.23
C GLY A 234 -10.65 8.28 7.01
N SER A 235 -9.49 8.96 7.05
CA SER A 235 -9.41 10.40 6.83
C SER A 235 -9.63 10.73 5.35
N PHE A 236 -10.78 11.30 5.02
CA PHE A 236 -11.21 11.53 3.64
C PHE A 236 -10.62 12.80 3.02
N PHE A 237 -10.55 13.89 3.80
CA PHE A 237 -10.06 15.17 3.30
C PHE A 237 -8.54 15.23 3.32
N LYS A 238 -7.97 15.86 2.29
CA LYS A 238 -6.56 16.23 2.23
C LYS A 238 -6.38 17.53 3.05
N ASN A 239 -5.59 17.47 4.11
CA ASN A 239 -5.29 18.63 4.97
C ASN A 239 -4.20 19.50 4.34
#